data_b01977ec3d95b0499699c7b58093a2ae
#
_entry.id   b01977ec3d95b0499699c7b58093a2ae
#
_cell.length_a   1.000
_cell.length_b   1.000
_cell.length_c   1.000
_cell.angle_alpha   90.00
_cell.angle_beta   90.00
_cell.angle_gamma   90.00
#
_symmetry.space_group_name_H-M   'P 1'
#
loop_
_entity.id
_entity.type
_entity.pdbx_description
1 polymer ?
#
loop_
_entity_poly.entity_id
_entity_poly.type
_entity_poly.pdbx_seq_one_letter_code
_entity_poly.pdbx_strand_id
1 'polypeptide(L)'
;RQFGELTPGHVVFGGDDVYPEIYSVAKFRKANTRKDEAPRRPWSGWHADITAAINPPFASVLRGVTVPPYGGDTQWTNLAAAYEALSEPLKAFADSLRAVHRFDAPSGAAATKDYDEVVKDRSMSTEHPVVRVHPETGEKVLYVSPAFLKEIAGVTRSESRHLTEMLWEHAVQPEFTVRFKWEPGSIAFWDNRSTAHLAPRDIFDSDFDRQFYRVTMMGDVPVGVDGRESTSLTGDPIKPVGAA
;
A
#
# COMPACT_ATOMS: atom_id res chain seq x y z
N ARG A 1 14.36 -13.10 7.33
CA ARG A 1 15.72 -12.61 6.91
C ARG A 1 16.33 -13.41 5.75
N GLN A 2 15.78 -14.58 5.41
CA GLN A 2 16.23 -15.36 4.25
C GLN A 2 15.89 -14.70 2.90
N PHE A 3 14.87 -13.84 2.87
CA PHE A 3 14.38 -13.18 1.66
C PHE A 3 14.87 -11.74 1.52
N GLY A 4 15.58 -11.20 2.50
CA GLY A 4 16.12 -9.86 2.48
C GLY A 4 16.22 -9.22 3.87
N GLU A 5 16.73 -8.00 3.92
CA GLU A 5 16.76 -7.19 5.13
C GLU A 5 15.33 -6.73 5.48
N LEU A 6 15.02 -6.68 6.78
CA LEU A 6 13.71 -6.33 7.27
C LEU A 6 13.61 -4.83 7.57
N THR A 7 12.47 -4.23 7.22
CA THR A 7 12.12 -2.87 7.67
C THR A 7 11.62 -2.90 9.11
N PRO A 8 11.57 -1.76 9.83
CA PRO A 8 10.73 -1.63 11.02
C PRO A 8 9.29 -2.08 10.73
N GLY A 9 8.64 -2.70 11.70
CA GLY A 9 7.29 -3.27 11.54
C GLY A 9 6.27 -2.30 10.95
N HIS A 10 6.33 -1.02 11.36
CA HIS A 10 5.69 0.09 10.69
C HIS A 10 6.59 1.32 10.76
N VAL A 11 6.89 1.94 9.63
CA VAL A 11 7.86 3.05 9.54
C VAL A 11 7.43 4.30 10.32
N VAL A 12 6.13 4.47 10.55
CA VAL A 12 5.57 5.60 11.32
C VAL A 12 5.30 5.20 12.77
N PHE A 13 4.71 4.02 13.02
CA PHE A 13 4.24 3.60 14.34
C PHE A 13 5.18 2.64 15.06
N GLY A 14 6.25 2.21 14.40
CA GLY A 14 7.18 1.24 14.96
C GLY A 14 6.69 -0.21 14.87
N GLY A 15 7.27 -1.08 15.66
CA GLY A 15 6.97 -2.51 15.70
C GLY A 15 6.81 -3.03 17.13
N ASP A 16 6.98 -4.31 17.30
CA ASP A 16 7.01 -4.97 18.62
C ASP A 16 8.26 -4.54 19.41
N ASP A 17 8.15 -4.45 20.73
CA ASP A 17 9.25 -4.01 21.60
C ASP A 17 10.45 -4.97 21.59
N VAL A 18 10.22 -6.27 21.37
CA VAL A 18 11.28 -7.30 21.33
C VAL A 18 11.73 -7.58 19.90
N TYR A 19 10.79 -7.52 18.96
CA TYR A 19 10.99 -7.79 17.54
C TYR A 19 10.53 -6.58 16.71
N PRO A 20 11.33 -5.53 16.63
CA PRO A 20 10.93 -4.26 16.02
C PRO A 20 10.55 -4.35 14.54
N GLU A 21 10.90 -5.45 13.88
CA GLU A 21 10.47 -5.78 12.51
C GLU A 21 9.05 -6.33 12.41
N ILE A 22 8.44 -6.74 13.53
CA ILE A 22 7.11 -7.34 13.52
C ILE A 22 6.05 -6.26 13.77
N TYR A 23 5.05 -6.21 12.90
CA TYR A 23 3.87 -5.37 13.06
C TYR A 23 2.62 -6.20 13.32
N SER A 24 1.90 -5.85 14.38
CA SER A 24 0.62 -6.44 14.72
C SER A 24 -0.50 -5.82 13.90
N VAL A 25 -1.13 -6.62 13.04
CA VAL A 25 -2.32 -6.21 12.27
C VAL A 25 -3.53 -6.87 12.92
N ALA A 26 -4.22 -6.12 13.79
CA ALA A 26 -5.29 -6.66 14.61
C ALA A 26 -6.60 -5.87 14.48
N LYS A 27 -7.72 -6.58 14.61
CA LYS A 27 -9.04 -6.04 14.89
C LYS A 27 -9.61 -6.84 16.07
N PHE A 28 -9.85 -6.16 17.17
CA PHE A 28 -10.48 -6.75 18.34
C PHE A 28 -12.00 -6.55 18.30
N ARG A 29 -12.73 -7.51 18.84
CA ARG A 29 -14.20 -7.63 18.80
C ARG A 29 -14.97 -6.32 19.01
N LYS A 30 -14.52 -5.46 19.93
CA LYS A 30 -15.21 -4.21 20.27
C LYS A 30 -14.55 -2.95 19.69
N ALA A 31 -13.49 -3.10 18.92
CA ALA A 31 -12.78 -1.97 18.32
C ALA A 31 -13.41 -1.59 16.97
N ASN A 32 -13.95 -0.37 16.90
CA ASN A 32 -14.33 0.31 15.66
C ASN A 32 -15.52 -0.25 14.88
N THR A 33 -16.71 -0.14 15.41
CA THR A 33 -17.89 0.03 14.57
C THR A 33 -17.88 1.48 14.03
N ARG A 34 -17.33 1.69 12.85
CA ARG A 34 -17.40 2.99 12.17
C ARG A 34 -18.81 3.17 11.63
N LYS A 35 -19.62 4.03 12.27
CA LYS A 35 -21.04 4.16 11.97
C LYS A 35 -21.37 5.06 10.77
N ASP A 36 -20.51 6.00 10.41
CA ASP A 36 -20.84 6.99 9.38
C ASP A 36 -19.67 7.18 8.40
N GLU A 37 -19.72 6.49 7.28
CA GLU A 37 -18.74 6.67 6.22
C GLU A 37 -19.38 7.05 4.89
N ALA A 38 -18.70 7.98 4.19
CA ALA A 38 -19.04 8.34 2.81
C ALA A 38 -19.13 7.09 1.91
N PRO A 39 -19.95 7.12 0.85
CA PRO A 39 -20.03 6.05 -0.13
C PRO A 39 -18.64 5.67 -0.62
N ARG A 40 -18.31 4.37 -0.56
CA ARG A 40 -17.01 3.87 -1.00
C ARG A 40 -16.96 3.72 -2.50
N ARG A 41 -15.80 4.05 -3.02
CA ARG A 41 -15.42 3.75 -4.39
C ARG A 41 -14.78 2.36 -4.46
N PRO A 42 -14.78 1.68 -5.63
CA PRO A 42 -14.20 0.35 -5.79
C PRO A 42 -12.74 0.25 -5.33
N TRP A 43 -11.98 1.32 -5.50
CA TRP A 43 -10.56 1.41 -5.12
C TRP A 43 -10.31 1.82 -3.66
N SER A 44 -11.35 2.12 -2.87
CA SER A 44 -11.16 2.57 -1.48
C SER A 44 -10.49 1.51 -0.62
N GLY A 45 -9.36 1.86 0.00
CA GLY A 45 -8.59 0.99 0.88
C GLY A 45 -7.54 0.13 0.19
N TRP A 46 -7.52 0.06 -1.14
CA TRP A 46 -6.45 -0.59 -1.87
C TRP A 46 -5.13 0.17 -1.72
N HIS A 47 -4.04 -0.57 -1.50
CA HIS A 47 -2.70 0.01 -1.38
C HIS A 47 -1.59 -1.02 -1.64
N ALA A 48 -0.44 -0.54 -2.06
CA ALA A 48 0.84 -1.19 -1.83
C ALA A 48 1.48 -0.55 -0.59
N ASP A 49 2.24 -1.31 0.19
CA ASP A 49 2.75 -0.85 1.49
C ASP A 49 3.68 0.37 1.35
N ILE A 50 3.34 1.42 2.10
CA ILE A 50 4.17 2.63 2.35
C ILE A 50 4.79 3.24 1.08
N THR A 51 4.03 3.35 0.00
CA THR A 51 4.51 4.00 -1.22
C THR A 51 4.78 5.50 -1.06
N ALA A 52 4.54 6.08 0.10
CA ALA A 52 4.97 7.44 0.44
C ALA A 52 6.48 7.56 0.67
N ALA A 53 7.18 6.46 1.02
CA ALA A 53 8.63 6.43 1.16
C ALA A 53 9.34 6.42 -0.20
N ILE A 54 10.59 6.91 -0.24
CA ILE A 54 11.41 6.89 -1.46
C ILE A 54 11.80 5.47 -1.89
N ASN A 55 11.97 4.56 -0.92
CA ASN A 55 12.31 3.15 -1.07
C ASN A 55 11.24 2.27 -0.39
N PRO A 56 10.03 2.15 -0.95
CA PRO A 56 8.94 1.38 -0.35
C PRO A 56 9.34 -0.10 -0.17
N PRO A 57 8.81 -0.80 0.83
CA PRO A 57 9.10 -2.22 1.02
C PRO A 57 8.82 -3.02 -0.25
N PHE A 58 9.79 -3.84 -0.70
CA PHE A 58 9.58 -4.62 -1.92
C PHE A 58 8.55 -5.72 -1.73
N ALA A 59 8.49 -6.31 -0.53
CA ALA A 59 7.56 -7.41 -0.26
C ALA A 59 7.09 -7.40 1.19
N SER A 60 5.96 -8.06 1.41
CA SER A 60 5.34 -8.26 2.71
C SER A 60 5.01 -9.73 2.93
N VAL A 61 5.22 -10.19 4.17
CA VAL A 61 4.78 -11.50 4.65
C VAL A 61 3.78 -11.29 5.77
N LEU A 62 2.60 -11.89 5.64
CA LEU A 62 1.53 -11.81 6.63
C LEU A 62 1.17 -13.22 7.09
N ARG A 63 1.17 -13.44 8.42
CA ARG A 63 0.77 -14.70 9.04
C ARG A 63 -0.53 -14.53 9.83
N GLY A 64 -1.54 -15.37 9.55
CA GLY A 64 -2.78 -15.44 10.30
C GLY A 64 -2.60 -16.22 11.60
N VAL A 65 -3.00 -15.63 12.73
CA VAL A 65 -2.97 -16.27 14.05
C VAL A 65 -4.39 -16.50 14.55
N THR A 66 -5.17 -15.43 14.72
CA THR A 66 -6.60 -15.51 14.99
C THR A 66 -7.34 -15.10 13.73
N VAL A 67 -8.06 -16.06 13.17
CA VAL A 67 -8.80 -15.89 11.91
C VAL A 67 -10.28 -16.09 12.18
N PRO A 68 -11.16 -15.16 11.77
CA PRO A 68 -12.60 -15.33 11.92
C PRO A 68 -13.13 -16.47 11.03
N PRO A 69 -14.26 -17.09 11.35
CA PRO A 69 -14.83 -18.19 10.56
C PRO A 69 -15.32 -17.72 9.19
N TYR A 70 -15.63 -16.44 9.04
CA TYR A 70 -15.96 -15.77 7.77
C TYR A 70 -15.56 -14.29 7.82
N GLY A 71 -15.33 -13.71 6.65
CA GLY A 71 -14.81 -12.36 6.53
C GLY A 71 -13.34 -12.24 6.91
N GLY A 72 -12.80 -11.04 6.80
CA GLY A 72 -11.40 -10.75 7.13
C GLY A 72 -10.38 -11.32 6.14
N ASP A 73 -10.81 -11.67 4.94
CA ASP A 73 -9.96 -12.10 3.82
C ASP A 73 -8.96 -11.00 3.44
N THR A 74 -8.09 -11.29 2.50
CA THR A 74 -7.28 -10.27 1.81
C THR A 74 -7.45 -10.41 0.31
N GLN A 75 -7.49 -9.29 -0.40
CA GLN A 75 -7.51 -9.25 -1.85
C GLN A 75 -6.21 -8.65 -2.35
N TRP A 76 -5.71 -9.15 -3.49
CA TRP A 76 -4.61 -8.58 -4.24
C TRP A 76 -5.04 -8.29 -5.66
N THR A 77 -4.48 -7.23 -6.25
CA THR A 77 -4.58 -6.93 -7.68
C THR A 77 -3.20 -6.99 -8.31
N ASN A 78 -3.13 -7.55 -9.53
CA ASN A 78 -1.91 -7.59 -10.34
C ASN A 78 -1.79 -6.30 -11.16
N LEU A 79 -0.91 -5.40 -10.73
CA LEU A 79 -0.72 -4.09 -11.37
C LEU A 79 0.08 -4.17 -12.69
N ALA A 80 0.84 -5.26 -12.93
CA ALA A 80 1.48 -5.50 -14.21
C ALA A 80 0.43 -5.92 -15.25
N ALA A 81 -0.48 -6.86 -14.91
CA ALA A 81 -1.59 -7.23 -15.78
C ALA A 81 -2.53 -6.05 -16.06
N ALA A 82 -2.77 -5.21 -15.04
CA ALA A 82 -3.56 -3.99 -15.22
C ALA A 82 -2.89 -3.01 -16.20
N TYR A 83 -1.56 -2.85 -16.16
CA TYR A 83 -0.84 -2.05 -17.14
C TYR A 83 -0.97 -2.65 -18.55
N GLU A 84 -0.76 -3.96 -18.70
CA GLU A 84 -0.83 -4.62 -20.00
C GLU A 84 -2.22 -4.56 -20.66
N ALA A 85 -3.27 -4.48 -19.86
CA ALA A 85 -4.65 -4.35 -20.33
C ALA A 85 -5.04 -2.92 -20.75
N LEU A 86 -4.20 -1.91 -20.49
CA LEU A 86 -4.43 -0.56 -21.02
C LEU A 86 -4.28 -0.55 -22.55
N SER A 87 -5.04 0.32 -23.22
CA SER A 87 -4.84 0.59 -24.65
C SER A 87 -3.46 1.27 -24.87
N GLU A 88 -2.86 1.07 -26.03
CA GLU A 88 -1.56 1.64 -26.36
C GLU A 88 -1.46 3.16 -26.17
N PRO A 89 -2.47 3.99 -26.55
CA PRO A 89 -2.45 5.41 -26.24
C PRO A 89 -2.42 5.72 -24.74
N LEU A 90 -3.13 4.92 -23.90
CA LEU A 90 -3.13 5.09 -22.45
C LEU A 90 -1.83 4.59 -21.82
N LYS A 91 -1.22 3.51 -22.33
CA LYS A 91 0.12 3.07 -21.92
C LYS A 91 1.16 4.18 -22.16
N ALA A 92 1.20 4.71 -23.38
CA ALA A 92 2.13 5.78 -23.74
C ALA A 92 1.93 7.03 -22.88
N PHE A 93 0.69 7.37 -22.57
CA PHE A 93 0.38 8.49 -21.69
C PHE A 93 0.79 8.20 -20.23
N ALA A 94 0.43 7.06 -19.68
CA ALA A 94 0.76 6.67 -18.30
C ALA A 94 2.29 6.58 -18.10
N ASP A 95 3.03 6.06 -19.08
CA ASP A 95 4.51 5.98 -19.08
C ASP A 95 5.17 7.37 -18.89
N SER A 96 4.50 8.43 -19.33
CA SER A 96 5.01 9.81 -19.23
C SER A 96 4.69 10.51 -17.91
N LEU A 97 3.82 9.94 -17.09
CA LEU A 97 3.28 10.58 -15.88
C LEU A 97 4.11 10.28 -14.64
N ARG A 98 4.11 11.25 -13.74
CA ARG A 98 4.61 11.10 -12.37
C ARG A 98 3.51 11.45 -11.38
N ALA A 99 3.56 10.85 -10.19
CA ALA A 99 2.53 11.03 -9.16
C ALA A 99 3.17 11.25 -7.79
N VAL A 100 2.56 12.11 -7.00
CA VAL A 100 2.96 12.36 -5.62
C VAL A 100 2.22 11.37 -4.71
N HIS A 101 2.97 10.55 -4.02
CA HIS A 101 2.49 9.67 -2.97
C HIS A 101 2.82 10.31 -1.61
N ARG A 102 1.86 10.33 -0.70
CA ARG A 102 2.02 10.92 0.63
C ARG A 102 1.32 10.10 1.70
N PHE A 103 1.97 9.99 2.84
CA PHE A 103 1.37 9.44 4.05
C PHE A 103 0.68 10.58 4.81
N ASP A 104 -0.63 10.60 4.81
CA ASP A 104 -1.43 11.55 5.57
C ASP A 104 -2.05 10.85 6.78
N ALA A 105 -2.20 11.57 7.88
CA ALA A 105 -3.01 11.10 8.98
C ALA A 105 -4.46 10.87 8.50
N PRO A 106 -5.10 9.76 8.90
CA PRO A 106 -6.51 9.53 8.56
C PRO A 106 -7.35 10.70 9.08
N SER A 107 -8.13 11.29 8.19
CA SER A 107 -9.11 12.31 8.59
C SER A 107 -10.28 11.63 9.31
N GLY A 108 -10.59 12.05 10.54
CA GLY A 108 -11.77 11.61 11.28
C GLY A 108 -11.52 11.34 12.77
N ALA A 109 -12.57 11.08 13.53
CA ALA A 109 -12.59 10.93 14.98
C ALA A 109 -11.78 9.76 15.58
N ALA A 110 -11.02 9.03 14.76
CA ALA A 110 -10.15 7.94 15.21
C ALA A 110 -8.69 8.37 15.46
N ALA A 111 -8.31 9.59 15.02
CA ALA A 111 -6.98 10.11 15.27
C ALA A 111 -6.95 10.72 16.68
N THR A 112 -6.13 10.17 17.56
CA THR A 112 -5.77 10.85 18.80
C THR A 112 -4.80 11.99 18.46
N LYS A 113 -4.69 13.02 19.32
CA LYS A 113 -3.71 14.10 19.11
C LYS A 113 -2.29 13.55 18.97
N ASP A 114 -1.95 12.53 19.75
CA ASP A 114 -0.66 11.86 19.72
C ASP A 114 -0.40 11.16 18.35
N TYR A 115 -1.43 10.59 17.73
CA TYR A 115 -1.34 10.00 16.39
C TYR A 115 -1.03 11.04 15.31
N ASP A 116 -1.74 12.18 15.34
CA ASP A 116 -1.52 13.27 14.37
C ASP A 116 -0.11 13.89 14.52
N GLU A 117 0.42 13.99 15.75
CA GLU A 117 1.77 14.49 16.00
C GLU A 117 2.81 13.50 15.45
N VAL A 118 2.71 12.21 15.72
CA VAL A 118 3.62 11.19 15.22
C VAL A 118 3.63 11.16 13.68
N VAL A 119 2.47 11.30 13.04
CA VAL A 119 2.38 11.34 11.57
C VAL A 119 3.00 12.61 11.01
N LYS A 120 2.83 13.76 11.66
CA LYS A 120 3.45 15.03 11.24
C LYS A 120 4.97 14.98 11.35
N ASP A 121 5.49 14.46 12.46
CA ASP A 121 6.93 14.36 12.70
C ASP A 121 7.63 13.35 11.75
N ARG A 122 6.89 12.36 11.26
CA ARG A 122 7.36 11.34 10.34
C ARG A 122 6.67 11.41 8.98
N SER A 123 6.33 12.61 8.54
CA SER A 123 5.70 12.82 7.24
C SER A 123 6.60 12.34 6.11
N MET A 124 6.02 11.59 5.18
CA MET A 124 6.71 11.11 3.99
C MET A 124 5.92 11.50 2.75
N SER A 125 6.64 12.00 1.77
CA SER A 125 6.08 12.30 0.45
C SER A 125 7.14 12.09 -0.61
N THR A 126 6.77 11.37 -1.67
CA THR A 126 7.66 11.01 -2.76
C THR A 126 6.95 11.17 -4.10
N GLU A 127 7.63 11.71 -5.08
CA GLU A 127 7.21 11.69 -6.46
C GLU A 127 7.72 10.41 -7.14
N HIS A 128 6.81 9.51 -7.49
CA HIS A 128 7.06 8.25 -8.19
C HIS A 128 6.63 8.32 -9.66
N PRO A 129 7.20 7.48 -10.55
CA PRO A 129 6.59 7.24 -11.85
C PRO A 129 5.21 6.59 -11.68
N VAL A 130 4.23 6.94 -12.51
CA VAL A 130 2.92 6.25 -12.57
C VAL A 130 3.09 4.83 -13.10
N VAL A 131 4.07 4.62 -13.99
CA VAL A 131 4.48 3.29 -14.46
C VAL A 131 5.93 3.07 -14.07
N ARG A 132 6.15 2.14 -13.14
CA ARG A 132 7.50 1.70 -12.78
C ARG A 132 7.92 0.48 -13.59
N VAL A 133 9.23 0.29 -13.76
CA VAL A 133 9.80 -0.96 -14.27
C VAL A 133 10.14 -1.86 -13.07
N HIS A 134 9.69 -3.10 -13.09
CA HIS A 134 10.02 -4.07 -12.05
C HIS A 134 11.50 -4.46 -12.16
N PRO A 135 12.32 -4.32 -11.09
CA PRO A 135 13.77 -4.42 -11.20
C PRO A 135 14.30 -5.82 -11.54
N GLU A 136 13.50 -6.87 -11.27
CA GLU A 136 13.90 -8.26 -11.51
C GLU A 136 13.30 -8.83 -12.79
N THR A 137 12.03 -8.50 -13.09
CA THR A 137 11.33 -9.08 -14.26
C THR A 137 11.37 -8.19 -15.49
N GLY A 138 11.62 -6.89 -15.32
CA GLY A 138 11.55 -5.89 -16.39
C GLY A 138 10.12 -5.54 -16.82
N GLU A 139 9.10 -6.10 -16.18
CA GLU A 139 7.70 -5.78 -16.47
C GLU A 139 7.37 -4.33 -16.11
N LYS A 140 6.55 -3.71 -16.92
CA LYS A 140 5.95 -2.42 -16.60
C LYS A 140 4.76 -2.62 -15.67
N VAL A 141 4.70 -1.81 -14.63
CA VAL A 141 3.71 -1.94 -13.55
C VAL A 141 2.99 -0.61 -13.38
N LEU A 142 1.67 -0.63 -13.39
CA LEU A 142 0.85 0.53 -13.08
C LEU A 142 0.95 0.84 -11.58
N TYR A 143 1.93 1.68 -11.21
CA TYR A 143 2.30 1.94 -9.82
C TYR A 143 1.39 2.98 -9.17
N VAL A 144 0.11 2.63 -9.04
CA VAL A 144 -0.94 3.47 -8.48
C VAL A 144 -1.45 2.86 -7.18
N SER A 145 -1.21 3.54 -6.05
CA SER A 145 -1.64 3.12 -4.72
C SER A 145 -2.74 4.07 -4.22
N PRO A 146 -4.02 3.70 -4.26
CA PRO A 146 -5.13 4.62 -3.93
C PRO A 146 -5.03 5.25 -2.55
N ALA A 147 -4.46 4.54 -1.56
CA ALA A 147 -4.30 5.08 -0.23
C ALA A 147 -3.23 6.19 -0.16
N PHE A 148 -2.18 6.11 -0.95
CA PHE A 148 -1.03 7.01 -0.87
C PHE A 148 -0.92 8.01 -2.01
N LEU A 149 -1.29 7.65 -3.24
CA LEU A 149 -1.27 8.54 -4.39
C LEU A 149 -2.26 9.69 -4.18
N LYS A 150 -1.78 10.93 -4.21
CA LYS A 150 -2.57 12.12 -3.95
C LYS A 150 -2.83 12.95 -5.19
N GLU A 151 -1.85 13.05 -6.06
CA GLU A 151 -1.96 13.85 -7.29
C GLU A 151 -1.00 13.37 -8.38
N ILE A 152 -1.37 13.61 -9.62
CA ILE A 152 -0.50 13.50 -10.78
C ILE A 152 0.24 14.82 -10.92
N ALA A 153 1.57 14.77 -11.02
CA ALA A 153 2.41 15.95 -11.16
C ALA A 153 2.24 16.60 -12.53
N GLY A 154 2.36 17.93 -12.57
CA GLY A 154 2.38 18.70 -13.83
C GLY A 154 1.02 18.91 -14.51
N VAL A 155 -0.09 18.44 -13.91
CA VAL A 155 -1.44 18.66 -14.43
C VAL A 155 -2.28 19.47 -13.43
N THR A 156 -3.42 20.00 -13.87
CA THR A 156 -4.33 20.70 -12.96
C THR A 156 -4.97 19.74 -11.95
N ARG A 157 -5.44 20.27 -10.82
CA ARG A 157 -6.11 19.49 -9.78
C ARG A 157 -7.31 18.69 -10.33
N SER A 158 -8.06 19.27 -11.26
CA SER A 158 -9.21 18.59 -11.87
C SER A 158 -8.80 17.44 -12.76
N GLU A 159 -7.78 17.62 -13.59
CA GLU A 159 -7.21 16.58 -14.45
C GLU A 159 -6.63 15.45 -13.59
N SER A 160 -5.79 15.81 -12.61
CA SER A 160 -5.21 14.85 -11.67
C SER A 160 -6.27 13.95 -11.04
N ARG A 161 -7.36 14.53 -10.56
CA ARG A 161 -8.46 13.75 -9.96
C ARG A 161 -9.08 12.75 -10.94
N HIS A 162 -9.40 13.18 -12.16
CA HIS A 162 -10.02 12.29 -13.15
C HIS A 162 -9.06 11.18 -13.61
N LEU A 163 -7.78 11.52 -13.79
CA LEU A 163 -6.76 10.56 -14.17
C LEU A 163 -6.54 9.51 -13.06
N THR A 164 -6.42 9.94 -11.82
CA THR A 164 -6.23 9.00 -10.70
C THR A 164 -7.45 8.10 -10.52
N GLU A 165 -8.66 8.64 -10.57
CA GLU A 165 -9.89 7.85 -10.46
C GLU A 165 -9.99 6.80 -11.57
N MET A 166 -9.72 7.17 -12.82
CA MET A 166 -9.71 6.26 -13.97
C MET A 166 -8.67 5.13 -13.78
N LEU A 167 -7.45 5.47 -13.40
CA LEU A 167 -6.38 4.49 -13.21
C LEU A 167 -6.66 3.55 -12.03
N TRP A 168 -7.22 4.07 -10.93
CA TRP A 168 -7.61 3.26 -9.78
C TRP A 168 -8.75 2.30 -10.11
N GLU A 169 -9.80 2.79 -10.79
CA GLU A 169 -10.93 1.95 -11.20
C GLU A 169 -10.47 0.82 -12.12
N HIS A 170 -9.59 1.14 -13.06
CA HIS A 170 -9.00 0.14 -13.95
C HIS A 170 -8.16 -0.89 -13.18
N ALA A 171 -7.29 -0.44 -12.28
CA ALA A 171 -6.35 -1.31 -11.57
C ALA A 171 -7.01 -2.33 -10.64
N VAL A 172 -8.24 -2.08 -10.18
CA VAL A 172 -8.95 -2.96 -9.22
C VAL A 172 -10.08 -3.76 -9.85
N GLN A 173 -10.09 -3.89 -11.18
CA GLN A 173 -11.08 -4.70 -11.88
C GLN A 173 -10.95 -6.18 -11.46
N PRO A 174 -12.06 -6.93 -11.42
CA PRO A 174 -12.08 -8.34 -11.01
C PRO A 174 -11.10 -9.22 -11.77
N GLU A 175 -10.84 -8.91 -13.05
CA GLU A 175 -9.95 -9.64 -13.96
C GLU A 175 -8.51 -9.68 -13.48
N PHE A 176 -8.09 -8.69 -12.67
CA PHE A 176 -6.73 -8.58 -12.15
C PHE A 176 -6.63 -9.00 -10.69
N THR A 177 -7.77 -9.32 -10.05
CA THR A 177 -7.84 -9.51 -8.59
C THR A 177 -7.96 -10.96 -8.19
N VAL A 178 -7.42 -11.27 -7.02
CA VAL A 178 -7.60 -12.54 -6.32
C VAL A 178 -8.01 -12.25 -4.88
N ARG A 179 -8.94 -13.06 -4.34
CA ARG A 179 -9.35 -13.03 -2.93
C ARG A 179 -8.88 -14.29 -2.22
N PHE A 180 -8.18 -14.11 -1.12
CA PHE A 180 -7.61 -15.19 -0.32
C PHE A 180 -8.35 -15.30 1.01
N LYS A 181 -8.91 -16.48 1.27
CA LYS A 181 -9.50 -16.84 2.55
C LYS A 181 -8.42 -17.37 3.49
N TRP A 182 -8.33 -16.76 4.66
CA TRP A 182 -7.37 -17.14 5.68
C TRP A 182 -7.83 -18.31 6.50
N GLU A 183 -6.86 -19.12 6.95
CA GLU A 183 -6.98 -20.10 8.01
C GLU A 183 -5.91 -19.81 9.07
N PRO A 184 -6.10 -20.21 10.35
CA PRO A 184 -5.06 -20.10 11.36
C PRO A 184 -3.76 -20.79 10.88
N GLY A 185 -2.64 -20.05 10.93
CA GLY A 185 -1.36 -20.55 10.44
C GLY A 185 -1.07 -20.27 8.96
N SER A 186 -2.05 -19.81 8.17
CA SER A 186 -1.81 -19.38 6.79
C SER A 186 -0.76 -18.29 6.73
N ILE A 187 0.09 -18.35 5.71
CA ILE A 187 1.10 -17.32 5.40
C ILE A 187 0.88 -16.88 3.96
N ALA A 188 0.79 -15.57 3.75
CA ALA A 188 0.84 -14.96 2.42
C ALA A 188 2.12 -14.14 2.29
N PHE A 189 2.75 -14.26 1.12
CA PHE A 189 3.91 -13.48 0.72
C PHE A 189 3.62 -12.84 -0.64
N TRP A 190 3.72 -11.53 -0.71
CA TRP A 190 3.43 -10.78 -1.94
C TRP A 190 4.46 -9.71 -2.22
N ASP A 191 4.61 -9.39 -3.50
CA ASP A 191 5.49 -8.35 -4.01
C ASP A 191 4.73 -7.02 -4.10
N ASN A 192 5.11 -6.03 -3.30
CA ASN A 192 4.52 -4.68 -3.32
C ASN A 192 4.93 -3.87 -4.56
N ARG A 193 5.94 -4.32 -5.32
CA ARG A 193 6.41 -3.63 -6.51
C ARG A 193 5.46 -3.83 -7.69
N SER A 194 4.69 -4.93 -7.68
CA SER A 194 3.77 -5.31 -8.76
C SER A 194 2.34 -5.58 -8.31
N THR A 195 2.03 -5.46 -7.02
CA THR A 195 0.68 -5.69 -6.50
C THR A 195 0.22 -4.57 -5.56
N ALA A 196 -1.08 -4.35 -5.53
CA ALA A 196 -1.74 -3.66 -4.43
C ALA A 196 -2.69 -4.63 -3.72
N HIS A 197 -3.02 -4.33 -2.47
CA HIS A 197 -3.86 -5.21 -1.66
C HIS A 197 -4.91 -4.45 -0.86
N LEU A 198 -5.92 -5.19 -0.41
CA LEU A 198 -7.05 -4.68 0.37
C LEU A 198 -7.44 -5.71 1.42
N ALA A 199 -7.65 -5.28 2.66
CA ALA A 199 -8.42 -6.02 3.65
C ALA A 199 -9.90 -5.60 3.52
N PRO A 200 -10.80 -6.48 3.03
CA PRO A 200 -12.22 -6.19 2.93
C PRO A 200 -12.83 -5.81 4.29
N ARG A 201 -13.83 -4.95 4.27
CA ARG A 201 -14.41 -4.40 5.51
C ARG A 201 -15.34 -5.33 6.25
N ASP A 202 -15.72 -6.44 5.66
CA ASP A 202 -16.63 -7.42 6.25
C ASP A 202 -16.27 -7.83 7.68
N ILE A 203 -14.98 -7.79 8.01
CA ILE A 203 -14.50 -8.05 9.37
C ILE A 203 -14.93 -6.96 10.37
N PHE A 204 -15.05 -5.70 9.95
CA PHE A 204 -15.39 -4.60 10.86
C PHE A 204 -16.86 -4.62 11.28
N ASP A 205 -17.71 -5.24 10.47
CA ASP A 205 -19.13 -5.41 10.74
C ASP A 205 -19.42 -6.70 11.51
N SER A 206 -18.37 -7.48 11.82
CA SER A 206 -18.45 -8.75 12.55
C SER A 206 -18.03 -8.59 14.01
N ASP A 207 -18.53 -9.50 14.86
CA ASP A 207 -18.15 -9.59 16.28
C ASP A 207 -17.01 -10.61 16.52
N PHE A 208 -16.07 -10.71 15.59
CA PHE A 208 -14.92 -11.60 15.68
C PHE A 208 -13.62 -10.82 15.87
N ASP A 209 -12.70 -11.43 16.60
CA ASP A 209 -11.33 -10.99 16.68
C ASP A 209 -10.55 -11.45 15.44
N ARG A 210 -9.59 -10.64 15.01
CA ARG A 210 -8.66 -10.94 13.93
C ARG A 210 -7.27 -10.49 14.35
N GLN A 211 -6.29 -11.41 14.35
CA GLN A 211 -4.90 -11.13 14.68
C GLN A 211 -3.98 -11.71 13.63
N PHE A 212 -3.14 -10.86 13.08
CA PHE A 212 -2.09 -11.21 12.14
C PHE A 212 -0.77 -10.55 12.54
N TYR A 213 0.33 -11.15 12.13
CA TYR A 213 1.65 -10.53 12.22
C TYR A 213 2.22 -10.35 10.84
N ARG A 214 2.78 -9.16 10.61
CA ARG A 214 3.38 -8.77 9.35
C ARG A 214 4.86 -8.45 9.54
N VAL A 215 5.68 -8.86 8.57
CA VAL A 215 7.03 -8.34 8.35
C VAL A 215 7.13 -7.84 6.92
N THR A 216 7.92 -6.79 6.72
CA THR A 216 8.19 -6.20 5.41
C THR A 216 9.69 -6.14 5.15
N MET A 217 10.07 -6.22 3.87
CA MET A 217 11.46 -6.27 3.44
C MET A 217 11.85 -4.97 2.74
N MET A 218 13.10 -4.56 2.96
CA MET A 218 13.68 -3.36 2.35
C MET A 218 13.51 -3.37 0.84
N GLY A 219 13.02 -2.28 0.29
CA GLY A 219 12.81 -2.13 -1.14
C GLY A 219 13.81 -1.20 -1.82
N ASP A 220 13.68 -1.13 -3.13
CA ASP A 220 14.43 -0.28 -4.04
C ASP A 220 13.77 1.09 -4.23
N VAL A 221 14.51 2.02 -4.80
CA VAL A 221 13.95 3.27 -5.32
C VAL A 221 13.26 2.98 -6.66
N PRO A 222 11.94 3.20 -6.81
CA PRO A 222 11.24 2.92 -8.05
C PRO A 222 11.78 3.73 -9.24
N VAL A 223 11.97 3.06 -10.37
CA VAL A 223 12.46 3.64 -11.62
C VAL A 223 11.35 3.62 -12.67
N GLY A 224 11.17 4.74 -13.37
CA GLY A 224 10.19 4.87 -14.45
C GLY A 224 10.66 4.25 -15.77
N VAL A 225 9.75 4.19 -16.74
CA VAL A 225 10.04 3.70 -18.11
C VAL A 225 11.10 4.55 -18.81
N ASP A 226 11.21 5.81 -18.42
CA ASP A 226 12.20 6.77 -18.93
C ASP A 226 13.59 6.65 -18.25
N GLY A 227 13.77 5.67 -17.35
CA GLY A 227 14.98 5.44 -16.59
C GLY A 227 15.20 6.40 -15.42
N ARG A 228 14.27 7.33 -15.15
CA ARG A 228 14.37 8.24 -14.00
C ARG A 228 13.88 7.58 -12.72
N GLU A 229 14.66 7.76 -11.66
CA GLU A 229 14.29 7.35 -10.32
C GLU A 229 13.18 8.23 -9.72
N SER A 230 12.56 7.72 -8.68
CA SER A 230 11.69 8.49 -7.80
C SER A 230 12.46 9.58 -7.07
N THR A 231 11.74 10.63 -6.63
CA THR A 231 12.33 11.78 -5.93
C THR A 231 11.62 11.99 -4.59
N SER A 232 12.37 11.94 -3.48
CA SER A 232 11.83 12.28 -2.16
C SER A 232 11.51 13.78 -2.11
N LEU A 233 10.30 14.11 -1.68
CA LEU A 233 9.86 15.48 -1.42
C LEU A 233 9.98 15.81 0.07
N THR A 234 9.66 14.84 0.94
CA THR A 234 9.84 14.92 2.40
C THR A 234 10.07 13.54 2.98
N GLY A 235 10.79 13.51 4.11
CA GLY A 235 11.09 12.28 4.84
C GLY A 235 12.37 11.59 4.38
N ASP A 236 12.92 10.80 5.28
CA ASP A 236 14.14 10.02 5.07
C ASP A 236 13.82 8.65 4.44
N PRO A 237 14.77 8.04 3.74
CA PRO A 237 14.65 6.65 3.31
C PRO A 237 14.40 5.71 4.50
N ILE A 238 13.60 4.67 4.27
CA ILE A 238 13.45 3.58 5.23
C ILE A 238 14.82 2.93 5.44
N LYS A 239 15.18 2.71 6.71
CA LYS A 239 16.40 1.99 7.08
C LYS A 239 16.05 0.59 7.60
N PRO A 240 16.92 -0.41 7.37
CA PRO A 240 16.70 -1.75 7.92
C PRO A 240 16.75 -1.75 9.44
N VAL A 241 16.05 -2.71 10.05
CA VAL A 241 16.13 -2.93 11.51
C VAL A 241 17.57 -3.25 11.93
N GLY A 242 18.08 -2.51 12.91
CA GLY A 242 19.44 -2.67 13.43
C GLY A 242 20.50 -1.85 12.68
N ALA A 243 20.13 -1.03 11.70
CA ALA A 243 21.02 0.00 11.17
C ALA A 243 21.12 1.15 12.18
N ALA A 244 22.32 1.47 12.61
CA ALA A 244 22.62 2.60 13.49
C ALA A 244 22.50 3.96 12.74
#